data_7682c4d5b5ee4448f21f89080fecc081
#
_entry.id   7682c4d5b5ee4448f21f89080fecc081
#
_cell.length_a   1.000
_cell.length_b   1.000
_cell.length_c   1.000
_cell.angle_alpha   90.00
_cell.angle_beta   90.00
_cell.angle_gamma   90.00
#
_symmetry.space_group_name_H-M   'P 1'
#
loop_
_entity.id
_entity.type
_entity.pdbx_description
1 polymer ?
#
loop_
_entity_poly.entity_id
_entity_poly.type
_entity_poly.pdbx_seq_one_letter_code
_entity_poly.pdbx_strand_id
1 'polypeptide(L)'
;MHLSSAPLVAWGNAWLSGHVGLDEAVDAVERRGGPNLIGTVPAVDLPFDSGVPLRTALSRLRGLGLSAFRLALPTWGDPLGLVGPKELNQAAVEAREGVLVRLADRQVGLVPSADRRGSSYVGVSWTPYPANDALPQVPGLAEAEQALKLALIEAARAMEGVDDVAPFAPDVHRQLGGLDGGGPSSLARGYPPRAHRVAEQAGRLARVVELAEPSSGRGLTAHQATTRSEGLRRLDAAVRRALVAAHGAIDLSDRGVPGR
;
A
#
# COMPACT_ATOMS: atom_id res chain seq x y z
N MET A 1 4.63 9.58 0.10
CA MET A 1 4.82 8.11 0.29
C MET A 1 4.67 7.41 -1.06
N HIS A 2 5.73 6.80 -1.57
CA HIS A 2 5.66 6.00 -2.80
C HIS A 2 5.49 4.54 -2.37
N LEU A 3 4.29 3.98 -2.56
CA LEU A 3 3.99 2.60 -2.22
C LEU A 3 4.21 1.70 -3.44
N SER A 4 5.11 0.74 -3.34
CA SER A 4 5.29 -0.32 -4.34
C SER A 4 4.25 -1.43 -4.19
N SER A 5 3.76 -1.66 -2.98
CA SER A 5 2.80 -2.71 -2.65
C SER A 5 1.39 -2.44 -3.18
N ALA A 6 0.94 -1.18 -3.17
CA ALA A 6 -0.41 -0.83 -3.58
C ALA A 6 -0.70 -1.15 -5.07
N PRO A 7 0.16 -0.79 -6.05
CA PRO A 7 -0.03 -1.21 -7.44
C PRO A 7 -0.04 -2.73 -7.63
N LEU A 8 0.88 -3.46 -6.96
CA LEU A 8 0.92 -4.92 -7.06
C LEU A 8 -0.38 -5.56 -6.59
N VAL A 9 -0.95 -5.09 -5.47
CA VAL A 9 -2.22 -5.59 -4.96
C VAL A 9 -3.37 -5.24 -5.89
N ALA A 10 -3.47 -3.97 -6.31
CA ALA A 10 -4.58 -3.51 -7.16
C ALA A 10 -4.62 -4.23 -8.50
N TRP A 11 -3.51 -4.27 -9.21
CA TRP A 11 -3.43 -4.84 -10.55
C TRP A 11 -3.31 -6.36 -10.53
N GLY A 12 -2.63 -6.92 -9.53
CA GLY A 12 -2.58 -8.37 -9.31
C GLY A 12 -3.95 -8.98 -9.06
N ASN A 13 -4.77 -8.36 -8.20
CA ASN A 13 -6.13 -8.83 -7.94
C ASN A 13 -7.06 -8.63 -9.15
N ALA A 14 -6.96 -7.53 -9.88
CA ALA A 14 -7.73 -7.31 -11.11
C ALA A 14 -7.39 -8.34 -12.20
N TRP A 15 -6.11 -8.73 -12.31
CA TRP A 15 -5.69 -9.83 -13.19
C TRP A 15 -6.26 -11.17 -12.71
N LEU A 16 -6.18 -11.47 -11.43
CA LEU A 16 -6.73 -12.70 -10.86
C LEU A 16 -8.25 -12.81 -11.07
N SER A 17 -8.98 -11.71 -11.05
CA SER A 17 -10.42 -11.64 -11.30
C SER A 17 -10.77 -11.55 -12.80
N GLY A 18 -9.77 -11.55 -13.70
CA GLY A 18 -10.01 -11.51 -15.14
C GLY A 18 -10.38 -10.15 -15.72
N HIS A 19 -10.28 -9.07 -14.94
CA HIS A 19 -10.58 -7.71 -15.41
C HIS A 19 -9.47 -7.12 -16.28
N VAL A 20 -8.23 -7.60 -16.13
CA VAL A 20 -7.06 -7.18 -16.92
C VAL A 20 -6.20 -8.39 -17.29
N GLY A 21 -5.40 -8.27 -18.37
CA GLY A 21 -4.39 -9.25 -18.74
C GLY A 21 -3.16 -9.21 -17.82
N LEU A 22 -2.36 -10.29 -17.80
CA LEU A 22 -1.12 -10.35 -17.02
C LEU A 22 -0.15 -9.24 -17.45
N ASP A 23 -0.01 -9.00 -18.73
CA ASP A 23 0.91 -8.00 -19.29
C ASP A 23 0.51 -6.60 -18.87
N GLU A 24 -0.78 -6.27 -18.98
CA GLU A 24 -1.34 -4.99 -18.53
C GLU A 24 -1.12 -4.78 -17.02
N ALA A 25 -1.29 -5.84 -16.22
CA ALA A 25 -1.07 -5.79 -14.79
C ALA A 25 0.40 -5.50 -14.45
N VAL A 26 1.34 -6.22 -15.09
CA VAL A 26 2.79 -6.02 -14.88
C VAL A 26 3.22 -4.63 -15.31
N ASP A 27 2.83 -4.19 -16.51
CA ASP A 27 3.15 -2.85 -17.03
C ASP A 27 2.64 -1.75 -16.11
N ALA A 28 1.46 -1.93 -15.52
CA ALA A 28 0.89 -0.96 -14.59
C ALA A 28 1.65 -0.90 -13.25
N VAL A 29 2.09 -2.05 -12.73
CA VAL A 29 2.93 -2.13 -11.52
C VAL A 29 4.29 -1.46 -11.76
N GLU A 30 4.92 -1.74 -12.91
CA GLU A 30 6.28 -1.29 -13.21
C GLU A 30 6.35 0.16 -13.74
N ARG A 31 5.23 0.75 -14.13
CA ARG A 31 5.16 2.08 -14.75
C ARG A 31 5.82 3.20 -13.94
N ARG A 32 5.81 3.10 -12.61
CA ARG A 32 6.35 4.15 -11.72
C ARG A 32 7.60 3.75 -10.97
N GLY A 33 7.72 2.48 -10.60
CA GLY A 33 8.83 1.97 -9.79
C GLY A 33 9.94 1.33 -10.62
N GLY A 34 9.76 1.21 -11.94
CA GLY A 34 10.66 0.45 -12.81
C GLY A 34 10.46 -1.07 -12.67
N PRO A 35 11.36 -1.88 -13.24
CA PRO A 35 11.27 -3.33 -13.24
C PRO A 35 11.16 -3.90 -11.82
N ASN A 36 10.33 -4.92 -11.66
CA ASN A 36 10.12 -5.60 -10.38
C ASN A 36 10.70 -7.02 -10.44
N LEU A 37 11.51 -7.37 -9.43
CA LEU A 37 12.11 -8.70 -9.26
C LEU A 37 11.58 -9.35 -7.98
N ILE A 38 11.11 -10.59 -8.06
CA ILE A 38 10.80 -11.40 -6.88
C ILE A 38 12.02 -12.24 -6.56
N GLY A 39 12.61 -12.01 -5.39
CA GLY A 39 13.75 -12.78 -4.88
C GLY A 39 13.35 -14.15 -4.35
N THR A 40 14.34 -14.89 -3.87
CA THR A 40 14.16 -16.18 -3.19
C THR A 40 14.87 -16.16 -1.85
N VAL A 41 14.33 -16.88 -0.89
CA VAL A 41 14.97 -17.17 0.40
C VAL A 41 14.75 -18.65 0.74
N PRO A 42 15.69 -19.31 1.41
CA PRO A 42 15.58 -20.75 1.72
C PRO A 42 14.34 -21.11 2.57
N ALA A 43 13.84 -20.15 3.35
CA ALA A 43 12.68 -20.38 4.22
C ALA A 43 11.33 -20.35 3.48
N VAL A 44 11.30 -19.99 2.19
CA VAL A 44 10.07 -19.91 1.39
C VAL A 44 10.26 -20.72 0.12
N ASP A 45 9.55 -21.83 0.03
CA ASP A 45 9.55 -22.67 -1.17
C ASP A 45 8.78 -21.97 -2.30
N LEU A 46 9.51 -21.46 -3.29
CA LEU A 46 8.97 -20.80 -4.47
C LEU A 46 9.33 -21.62 -5.73
N PRO A 47 8.53 -21.54 -6.80
CA PRO A 47 8.75 -22.32 -8.02
C PRO A 47 9.88 -21.75 -8.89
N PHE A 48 10.91 -21.17 -8.25
CA PHE A 48 12.11 -20.64 -8.91
C PHE A 48 13.28 -20.53 -7.91
N ASP A 49 14.49 -20.82 -8.39
CA ASP A 49 15.70 -20.91 -7.56
C ASP A 49 16.49 -19.60 -7.46
N SER A 50 16.15 -18.61 -8.25
CA SER A 50 16.78 -17.28 -8.29
C SER A 50 15.74 -16.18 -8.45
N GLY A 51 16.14 -14.93 -8.26
CA GLY A 51 15.29 -13.78 -8.51
C GLY A 51 14.78 -13.74 -9.95
N VAL A 52 13.48 -13.61 -10.15
CA VAL A 52 12.83 -13.59 -11.45
C VAL A 52 11.99 -12.33 -11.65
N PRO A 53 11.82 -11.86 -12.91
CA PRO A 53 10.91 -10.75 -13.21
C PRO A 53 9.49 -11.02 -12.73
N LEU A 54 8.78 -9.96 -12.33
CA LEU A 54 7.41 -10.04 -11.78
C LEU A 54 6.49 -10.87 -12.66
N ARG A 55 6.50 -10.68 -13.98
CA ARG A 55 5.71 -11.47 -14.94
C ARG A 55 5.92 -12.98 -14.76
N THR A 56 7.17 -13.39 -14.70
CA THR A 56 7.55 -14.82 -14.56
C THR A 56 7.09 -15.35 -13.20
N ALA A 57 7.30 -14.57 -12.14
CA ALA A 57 6.86 -14.94 -10.80
C ALA A 57 5.34 -15.12 -10.72
N LEU A 58 4.55 -14.15 -11.21
CA LEU A 58 3.09 -14.22 -11.19
C LEU A 58 2.56 -15.42 -11.98
N SER A 59 3.13 -15.68 -13.16
CA SER A 59 2.76 -16.85 -13.98
C SER A 59 3.03 -18.17 -13.24
N ARG A 60 4.19 -18.31 -12.61
CA ARG A 60 4.56 -19.54 -11.87
C ARG A 60 3.74 -19.70 -10.58
N LEU A 61 3.53 -18.60 -9.83
CA LEU A 61 2.71 -18.61 -8.62
C LEU A 61 1.25 -18.98 -8.92
N ARG A 62 0.73 -18.62 -10.11
CA ARG A 62 -0.62 -19.06 -10.54
C ARG A 62 -0.71 -20.58 -10.59
N GLY A 63 0.33 -21.28 -11.01
CA GLY A 63 0.44 -22.74 -10.96
C GLY A 63 0.37 -23.34 -9.56
N LEU A 64 0.74 -22.56 -8.52
CA LEU A 64 0.62 -22.91 -7.11
C LEU A 64 -0.70 -22.46 -6.47
N GLY A 65 -1.70 -22.11 -7.27
CA GLY A 65 -3.01 -21.69 -6.80
C GLY A 65 -3.05 -20.28 -6.21
N LEU A 66 -2.24 -19.37 -6.76
CA LEU A 66 -2.30 -17.95 -6.41
C LEU A 66 -3.74 -17.44 -6.52
N SER A 67 -4.25 -16.93 -5.41
CA SER A 67 -5.68 -16.62 -5.29
C SER A 67 -5.97 -15.18 -4.86
N ALA A 68 -5.08 -14.53 -4.16
CA ALA A 68 -5.27 -13.15 -3.71
C ALA A 68 -3.96 -12.46 -3.35
N PHE A 69 -3.94 -11.15 -3.52
CA PHE A 69 -2.98 -10.25 -2.92
C PHE A 69 -3.68 -9.38 -1.87
N ARG A 70 -3.05 -9.16 -0.72
CA ARG A 70 -3.55 -8.28 0.34
C ARG A 70 -2.51 -7.25 0.70
N LEU A 71 -2.95 -5.99 0.78
CA LEU A 71 -2.08 -4.88 1.17
C LEU A 71 -1.89 -4.86 2.69
N ALA A 72 -0.66 -4.71 3.13
CA ALA A 72 -0.31 -4.42 4.51
C ALA A 72 0.46 -3.09 4.57
N LEU A 73 0.02 -2.19 5.45
CA LEU A 73 0.66 -0.88 5.69
C LEU A 73 0.96 -0.71 7.18
N PRO A 74 1.86 -1.52 7.73
CA PRO A 74 2.14 -1.52 9.15
C PRO A 74 3.00 -0.32 9.57
N THR A 75 2.91 0.00 10.87
CA THR A 75 3.84 0.87 11.58
C THR A 75 4.11 0.28 12.97
N TRP A 76 5.05 0.86 13.70
CA TRP A 76 5.30 0.46 15.09
C TRP A 76 4.02 0.55 15.92
N GLY A 77 3.64 -0.58 16.54
CA GLY A 77 2.42 -0.68 17.36
C GLY A 77 1.11 -0.85 16.58
N ASP A 78 1.13 -0.82 15.25
CA ASP A 78 -0.06 -1.01 14.41
C ASP A 78 0.28 -1.95 13.22
N PRO A 79 0.00 -3.26 13.33
CA PRO A 79 0.40 -4.26 12.33
C PRO A 79 -0.45 -4.27 11.07
N LEU A 80 -1.36 -3.38 10.90
CA LEU A 80 -2.39 -3.25 9.85
C LEU A 80 -2.15 -4.12 8.61
N GLY A 81 -2.89 -5.22 8.50
CA GLY A 81 -2.81 -6.16 7.38
C GLY A 81 -1.73 -7.25 7.50
N LEU A 82 -0.84 -7.21 8.49
CA LEU A 82 0.18 -8.25 8.70
C LEU A 82 -0.38 -9.45 9.48
N VAL A 83 0.06 -10.64 9.10
CA VAL A 83 -0.18 -11.91 9.79
C VAL A 83 1.08 -12.78 9.71
N GLY A 84 2.21 -12.23 10.06
CA GLY A 84 3.48 -12.93 9.87
C GLY A 84 4.16 -13.34 11.17
N PRO A 85 5.14 -14.27 11.06
CA PRO A 85 6.17 -14.41 12.05
C PRO A 85 6.94 -13.09 12.23
N LYS A 86 7.76 -13.07 13.29
CA LYS A 86 8.50 -11.85 13.68
C LYS A 86 9.31 -11.24 12.54
N GLU A 87 9.95 -12.07 11.76
CA GLU A 87 10.85 -11.66 10.67
C GLU A 87 10.09 -10.90 9.57
N LEU A 88 8.92 -11.40 9.14
CA LEU A 88 8.05 -10.70 8.20
C LEU A 88 7.54 -9.40 8.78
N ASN A 89 7.07 -9.44 10.05
CA ASN A 89 6.51 -8.25 10.69
C ASN A 89 7.57 -7.15 10.84
N GLN A 90 8.78 -7.50 11.24
CA GLN A 90 9.88 -6.56 11.36
C GLN A 90 10.23 -5.93 10.00
N ALA A 91 10.47 -6.76 8.98
CA ALA A 91 10.82 -6.29 7.65
C ALA A 91 9.74 -5.37 7.04
N ALA A 92 8.45 -5.75 7.18
CA ALA A 92 7.34 -4.96 6.65
C ALA A 92 7.12 -3.65 7.42
N VAL A 93 7.36 -3.62 8.75
CA VAL A 93 7.32 -2.37 9.55
C VAL A 93 8.45 -1.44 9.16
N GLU A 94 9.66 -1.95 8.93
CA GLU A 94 10.81 -1.16 8.46
C GLU A 94 10.56 -0.57 7.07
N ALA A 95 9.99 -1.37 6.15
CA ALA A 95 9.60 -0.93 4.82
C ALA A 95 8.33 -0.04 4.83
N ARG A 96 7.53 -0.05 5.91
CA ARG A 96 6.20 0.57 6.05
C ARG A 96 5.16 0.05 5.06
N GLU A 97 5.44 -1.06 4.39
CA GLU A 97 4.55 -1.69 3.43
C GLU A 97 4.90 -3.18 3.24
N GLY A 98 3.93 -3.95 2.76
CA GLY A 98 4.11 -5.33 2.37
C GLY A 98 2.87 -5.86 1.66
N VAL A 99 3.02 -7.04 1.07
CA VAL A 99 1.93 -7.75 0.40
C VAL A 99 1.85 -9.16 0.94
N LEU A 100 0.67 -9.60 1.36
CA LEU A 100 0.39 -11.00 1.62
C LEU A 100 -0.15 -11.66 0.35
N VAL A 101 0.50 -12.71 -0.07
CA VAL A 101 0.17 -13.52 -1.25
C VAL A 101 -0.47 -14.82 -0.80
N ARG A 102 -1.71 -15.06 -1.17
CA ARG A 102 -2.43 -16.29 -0.86
C ARG A 102 -2.22 -17.32 -1.96
N LEU A 103 -1.61 -18.45 -1.63
CA LEU A 103 -1.49 -19.64 -2.45
C LEU A 103 -2.53 -20.69 -2.00
N ALA A 104 -2.58 -21.84 -2.68
CA ALA A 104 -3.56 -22.88 -2.39
C ALA A 104 -3.42 -23.44 -0.97
N ASP A 105 -2.19 -23.63 -0.51
CA ASP A 105 -1.81 -24.32 0.73
C ASP A 105 -1.18 -23.44 1.80
N ARG A 106 -0.77 -22.21 1.44
CA ARG A 106 -0.04 -21.31 2.35
C ARG A 106 -0.19 -19.85 1.97
N GLN A 107 0.33 -18.97 2.84
CA GLN A 107 0.57 -17.57 2.55
C GLN A 107 2.06 -17.25 2.51
N VAL A 108 2.43 -16.26 1.69
CA VAL A 108 3.77 -15.71 1.57
C VAL A 108 3.69 -14.20 1.73
N GLY A 109 4.55 -13.64 2.56
CA GLY A 109 4.74 -12.18 2.63
C GLY A 109 5.76 -11.74 1.59
N LEU A 110 5.49 -10.65 0.89
CA LEU A 110 6.46 -9.98 0.01
C LEU A 110 6.72 -8.58 0.57
N VAL A 111 7.98 -8.27 0.84
CA VAL A 111 8.40 -6.95 1.34
C VAL A 111 9.26 -6.28 0.28
N PRO A 112 8.90 -5.07 -0.20
CA PRO A 112 9.64 -4.37 -1.23
C PRO A 112 10.84 -3.63 -0.68
N SER A 113 11.86 -3.53 -1.50
CA SER A 113 13.01 -2.64 -1.33
C SER A 113 13.41 -2.02 -2.66
N ALA A 114 13.98 -0.81 -2.61
CA ALA A 114 14.48 -0.17 -3.83
C ALA A 114 15.68 -0.96 -4.38
N ASP A 115 15.62 -1.38 -5.65
CA ASP A 115 16.74 -1.96 -6.38
C ASP A 115 17.40 -0.84 -7.21
N ARG A 116 18.57 -0.40 -6.77
CA ARG A 116 19.33 0.66 -7.43
C ARG A 116 20.67 0.09 -7.88
N ARG A 117 20.91 0.08 -9.19
CA ARG A 117 22.15 -0.42 -9.80
C ARG A 117 22.77 0.69 -10.66
N GLY A 118 23.89 1.25 -10.18
CA GLY A 118 24.53 2.38 -10.85
C GLY A 118 23.69 3.67 -10.77
N SER A 119 23.91 4.59 -11.70
CA SER A 119 23.32 5.92 -11.67
C SER A 119 21.93 6.05 -12.33
N SER A 120 21.53 5.09 -13.15
CA SER A 120 20.33 5.20 -14.00
C SER A 120 19.31 4.08 -13.85
N TYR A 121 19.65 2.97 -13.20
CA TYR A 121 18.71 1.87 -12.98
C TYR A 121 17.97 2.05 -11.65
N VAL A 122 16.66 2.09 -11.72
CA VAL A 122 15.76 2.08 -10.56
C VAL A 122 14.72 0.99 -10.77
N GLY A 123 14.59 0.09 -9.81
CA GLY A 123 13.61 -0.99 -9.81
C GLY A 123 13.17 -1.32 -8.39
N VAL A 124 12.36 -2.35 -8.25
CA VAL A 124 11.87 -2.87 -6.97
C VAL A 124 12.27 -4.32 -6.81
N SER A 125 12.91 -4.65 -5.70
CA SER A 125 13.20 -6.02 -5.30
C SER A 125 12.24 -6.45 -4.18
N TRP A 126 11.60 -7.58 -4.35
CA TRP A 126 10.68 -8.16 -3.38
C TRP A 126 11.35 -9.32 -2.66
N THR A 127 11.48 -9.22 -1.36
CA THR A 127 11.98 -10.31 -0.51
C THR A 127 10.80 -11.11 0.02
N PRO A 128 10.72 -12.44 -0.28
CA PRO A 128 9.68 -13.29 0.25
C PRO A 128 9.96 -13.70 1.70
N TYR A 129 8.90 -13.86 2.47
CA TYR A 129 8.92 -14.32 3.87
C TYR A 129 7.80 -15.35 4.09
N PRO A 130 7.98 -16.33 5.00
CA PRO A 130 6.86 -17.12 5.48
C PRO A 130 5.79 -16.21 6.10
N ALA A 131 4.51 -16.54 5.91
CA ALA A 131 3.40 -15.85 6.57
C ALA A 131 2.47 -16.87 7.23
N ASN A 132 1.80 -16.48 8.32
CA ASN A 132 0.83 -17.34 8.97
C ASN A 132 -0.44 -17.47 8.11
N ASP A 133 -1.09 -18.63 8.19
CA ASP A 133 -2.31 -18.91 7.45
C ASP A 133 -3.56 -18.33 8.16
N ALA A 134 -3.50 -17.06 8.51
CA ALA A 134 -4.59 -16.34 9.14
C ALA A 134 -5.05 -15.18 8.24
N LEU A 135 -6.31 -14.80 8.36
CA LEU A 135 -6.80 -13.60 7.71
C LEU A 135 -6.50 -12.38 8.61
N PRO A 136 -5.83 -11.35 8.08
CA PRO A 136 -5.60 -10.14 8.85
C PRO A 136 -6.93 -9.44 9.15
N GLN A 137 -7.05 -8.90 10.35
CA GLN A 137 -8.18 -8.03 10.69
C GLN A 137 -7.94 -6.65 10.06
N VAL A 138 -8.79 -6.29 9.11
CA VAL A 138 -8.78 -4.99 8.45
C VAL A 138 -10.20 -4.41 8.46
N PRO A 139 -10.35 -3.08 8.55
CA PRO A 139 -11.67 -2.47 8.55
C PRO A 139 -12.38 -2.68 7.22
N GLY A 140 -13.71 -2.73 7.25
CA GLY A 140 -14.52 -2.67 6.04
C GLY A 140 -14.40 -1.32 5.33
N LEU A 141 -14.63 -1.29 4.01
CA LEU A 141 -14.49 -0.07 3.20
C LEU A 141 -15.36 1.10 3.72
N ALA A 142 -16.59 0.81 4.15
CA ALA A 142 -17.50 1.83 4.70
C ALA A 142 -17.01 2.41 6.03
N GLU A 143 -16.53 1.55 6.90
CA GLU A 143 -15.97 1.92 8.19
C GLU A 143 -14.70 2.76 8.02
N ALA A 144 -13.79 2.32 7.15
CA ALA A 144 -12.54 3.03 6.87
C ALA A 144 -12.79 4.41 6.23
N GLU A 145 -13.78 4.54 5.34
CA GLU A 145 -14.18 5.84 4.76
C GLU A 145 -14.71 6.80 5.85
N GLN A 146 -15.53 6.29 6.76
CA GLN A 146 -16.07 7.11 7.86
C GLN A 146 -14.95 7.54 8.82
N ALA A 147 -14.07 6.63 9.21
CA ALA A 147 -12.93 6.94 10.05
C ALA A 147 -11.99 7.98 9.40
N LEU A 148 -11.76 7.89 8.08
CA LEU A 148 -10.97 8.87 7.33
C LEU A 148 -11.60 10.27 7.37
N LYS A 149 -12.91 10.38 7.20
CA LYS A 149 -13.64 11.66 7.28
C LYS A 149 -13.52 12.31 8.67
N LEU A 150 -13.69 11.50 9.72
CA LEU A 150 -13.58 11.98 11.10
C LEU A 150 -12.16 12.44 11.42
N ALA A 151 -11.15 11.64 11.06
CA ALA A 151 -9.74 11.98 11.28
C ALA A 151 -9.33 13.27 10.53
N LEU A 152 -9.88 13.50 9.34
CA LEU A 152 -9.63 14.73 8.59
C LEU A 152 -10.20 15.96 9.31
N ILE A 153 -11.43 15.88 9.85
CA ILE A 153 -12.07 16.97 10.61
C ILE A 153 -11.25 17.26 11.88
N GLU A 154 -10.82 16.21 12.60
CA GLU A 154 -10.02 16.36 13.81
C GLU A 154 -8.64 17.00 13.51
N ALA A 155 -7.99 16.55 12.44
CA ALA A 155 -6.71 17.12 12.02
C ALA A 155 -6.85 18.60 11.61
N ALA A 156 -7.91 18.96 10.88
CA ALA A 156 -8.20 20.36 10.52
C ALA A 156 -8.39 21.24 11.76
N ARG A 157 -9.19 20.80 12.74
CA ARG A 157 -9.39 21.52 14.00
C ARG A 157 -8.10 21.67 14.81
N ALA A 158 -7.26 20.65 14.84
CA ALA A 158 -5.96 20.71 15.51
C ALA A 158 -5.00 21.72 14.86
N MET A 159 -5.18 22.00 13.57
CA MET A 159 -4.38 22.99 12.84
C MET A 159 -4.95 24.42 12.97
N GLU A 160 -6.25 24.62 13.08
CA GLU A 160 -6.90 25.93 13.27
C GLU A 160 -6.49 26.62 14.59
N GLY A 161 -6.14 25.85 15.63
CA GLY A 161 -5.68 26.39 16.92
C GLY A 161 -4.22 26.86 16.94
N VAL A 162 -3.54 26.88 15.78
CA VAL A 162 -2.13 27.27 15.67
C VAL A 162 -2.03 28.51 14.78
N ASP A 163 -2.16 29.70 15.41
CA ASP A 163 -2.26 31.01 14.75
C ASP A 163 -1.04 31.46 13.91
N ASP A 164 0.00 30.66 13.77
CA ASP A 164 1.26 31.07 13.11
C ASP A 164 1.81 30.02 12.13
N VAL A 165 0.92 29.31 11.45
CA VAL A 165 1.36 28.44 10.37
C VAL A 165 1.56 29.31 9.13
N ALA A 166 2.83 29.54 8.76
CA ALA A 166 3.15 30.03 7.43
C ALA A 166 2.30 29.27 6.40
N PRO A 167 1.61 29.95 5.47
CA PRO A 167 0.78 29.30 4.47
C PRO A 167 1.61 28.19 3.84
N PHE A 168 1.03 27.02 3.66
CA PHE A 168 1.68 25.87 3.01
C PHE A 168 2.56 26.41 1.89
N ALA A 169 3.86 26.10 1.93
CA ALA A 169 4.80 26.67 0.97
C ALA A 169 4.21 26.55 -0.44
N PRO A 170 4.36 27.56 -1.33
CA PRO A 170 3.79 27.55 -2.68
C PRO A 170 4.04 26.25 -3.45
N ASP A 171 5.10 25.51 -3.06
CA ASP A 171 5.44 24.20 -3.60
C ASP A 171 4.46 23.09 -3.21
N VAL A 172 3.83 23.17 -2.05
CA VAL A 172 2.81 22.20 -1.59
C VAL A 172 1.55 22.33 -2.43
N HIS A 173 1.08 23.57 -2.70
CA HIS A 173 -0.07 23.81 -3.59
C HIS A 173 0.21 23.32 -5.02
N ARG A 174 1.44 23.53 -5.52
CA ARG A 174 1.86 23.06 -6.84
C ARG A 174 1.96 21.54 -6.91
N GLN A 175 2.46 20.90 -5.86
CA GLN A 175 2.55 19.43 -5.75
C GLN A 175 1.17 18.78 -5.58
N LEU A 176 0.22 19.44 -4.93
CA LEU A 176 -1.18 18.98 -4.81
C LEU A 176 -1.95 19.17 -6.13
N GLY A 177 -1.71 20.28 -6.88
CA GLY A 177 -2.32 20.53 -8.19
C GLY A 177 -1.80 19.63 -9.33
N GLY A 178 -0.60 19.05 -9.19
CA GLY A 178 -0.05 18.10 -10.15
C GLY A 178 -0.59 16.67 -10.03
N LEU A 179 -1.54 16.42 -9.13
CA LEU A 179 -2.10 15.08 -8.83
C LEU A 179 -3.31 14.71 -9.72
N ASP A 180 -3.69 15.55 -10.69
CA ASP A 180 -4.84 15.31 -11.58
C ASP A 180 -4.62 14.19 -12.61
N GLY A 181 -3.46 13.56 -12.64
CA GLY A 181 -3.10 12.45 -13.51
C GLY A 181 -2.74 11.17 -12.76
N GLY A 182 -3.71 10.45 -12.22
CA GLY A 182 -3.50 9.10 -11.66
C GLY A 182 -2.51 9.05 -10.49
N GLY A 183 -2.93 9.47 -9.30
CA GLY A 183 -2.16 9.41 -8.06
C GLY A 183 -1.64 8.00 -7.73
N PRO A 184 -0.73 7.83 -6.74
CA PRO A 184 -0.12 6.54 -6.38
C PRO A 184 -1.11 5.46 -5.94
N SER A 185 -2.38 5.77 -5.85
CA SER A 185 -3.48 4.88 -5.39
C SER A 185 -4.55 4.63 -6.44
N SER A 186 -4.27 4.78 -7.74
CA SER A 186 -5.24 4.40 -8.76
C SER A 186 -5.46 2.89 -8.76
N LEU A 187 -6.65 2.47 -8.35
CA LEU A 187 -7.07 1.08 -8.43
C LEU A 187 -7.28 0.67 -9.90
N ALA A 188 -7.10 -0.61 -10.17
CA ALA A 188 -7.37 -1.19 -11.49
C ALA A 188 -8.88 -1.31 -11.76
N ARG A 189 -9.24 -1.66 -13.00
CA ARG A 189 -10.61 -2.04 -13.35
C ARG A 189 -11.10 -3.23 -12.50
N GLY A 190 -12.38 -3.29 -12.23
CA GLY A 190 -13.00 -4.35 -11.42
C GLY A 190 -13.21 -3.96 -9.95
N TYR A 191 -12.59 -2.90 -9.49
CA TYR A 191 -12.89 -2.36 -8.17
C TYR A 191 -14.18 -1.53 -8.17
N PRO A 192 -14.98 -1.58 -7.07
CA PRO A 192 -16.21 -0.78 -7.00
C PRO A 192 -15.90 0.72 -7.00
N PRO A 193 -16.78 1.57 -7.56
CA PRO A 193 -16.58 3.03 -7.65
C PRO A 193 -16.30 3.70 -6.29
N ARG A 194 -16.85 3.15 -5.21
CA ARG A 194 -16.57 3.63 -3.85
C ARG A 194 -15.12 3.42 -3.46
N ALA A 195 -14.52 2.27 -3.79
CA ALA A 195 -13.13 1.98 -3.50
C ALA A 195 -12.19 2.95 -4.23
N HIS A 196 -12.47 3.27 -5.49
CA HIS A 196 -11.71 4.28 -6.24
C HIS A 196 -11.72 5.64 -5.52
N ARG A 197 -12.90 6.15 -5.12
CA ARG A 197 -13.00 7.45 -4.41
C ARG A 197 -12.26 7.44 -3.09
N VAL A 198 -12.38 6.36 -2.31
CA VAL A 198 -11.69 6.23 -1.02
C VAL A 198 -10.17 6.16 -1.21
N ALA A 199 -9.68 5.37 -2.18
CA ALA A 199 -8.26 5.25 -2.47
C ALA A 199 -7.65 6.59 -2.95
N GLU A 200 -8.35 7.31 -3.82
CA GLU A 200 -7.92 8.63 -4.30
C GLU A 200 -7.87 9.67 -3.18
N GLN A 201 -8.91 9.72 -2.33
CA GLN A 201 -8.92 10.63 -1.19
C GLN A 201 -7.81 10.29 -0.20
N ALA A 202 -7.65 9.03 0.16
CA ALA A 202 -6.60 8.57 1.06
C ALA A 202 -5.20 8.84 0.48
N GLY A 203 -4.99 8.63 -0.82
CA GLY A 203 -3.72 8.91 -1.49
C GLY A 203 -3.35 10.40 -1.48
N ARG A 204 -4.33 11.30 -1.70
CA ARG A 204 -4.10 12.75 -1.56
C ARG A 204 -3.73 13.13 -0.13
N LEU A 205 -4.45 12.59 0.87
CA LEU A 205 -4.18 12.87 2.28
C LEU A 205 -2.84 12.29 2.74
N ALA A 206 -2.41 11.14 2.24
CA ALA A 206 -1.09 10.58 2.49
C ALA A 206 0.03 11.57 2.09
N ARG A 207 -0.12 12.25 0.95
CA ARG A 207 0.83 13.29 0.51
C ARG A 207 0.82 14.52 1.41
N VAL A 208 -0.35 14.92 1.88
CA VAL A 208 -0.47 16.04 2.83
C VAL A 208 0.24 15.71 4.14
N VAL A 209 0.03 14.50 4.70
CA VAL A 209 0.71 14.04 5.92
C VAL A 209 2.23 14.04 5.73
N GLU A 210 2.72 13.45 4.64
CA GLU A 210 4.15 13.40 4.31
C GLU A 210 4.80 14.79 4.26
N LEU A 211 4.12 15.78 3.68
CA LEU A 211 4.60 17.15 3.55
C LEU A 211 4.51 17.93 4.87
N ALA A 212 3.59 17.55 5.76
CA ALA A 212 3.39 18.23 7.04
C ALA A 212 4.35 17.77 8.14
N GLU A 213 4.88 16.53 8.08
CA GLU A 213 5.79 15.97 9.09
C GLU A 213 7.08 16.79 9.30
N PRO A 214 7.82 17.24 8.25
CA PRO A 214 9.08 17.98 8.42
C PRO A 214 8.91 19.39 9.02
N SER A 215 7.70 19.96 8.93
CA SER A 215 7.40 21.33 9.36
C SER A 215 7.10 21.47 10.85
N SER A 216 7.14 20.40 11.62
CA SER A 216 6.58 20.30 12.97
C SER A 216 7.37 21.00 14.09
N GLY A 217 8.41 21.77 13.81
CA GLY A 217 9.32 22.25 14.84
C GLY A 217 9.63 23.75 14.89
N ARG A 218 9.12 24.58 13.98
CA ARG A 218 9.49 26.02 13.95
C ARG A 218 8.37 26.90 14.50
N GLY A 219 8.61 27.56 15.63
CA GLY A 219 7.75 28.64 16.15
C GLY A 219 6.58 28.18 17.02
N LEU A 220 6.40 26.88 17.31
CA LEU A 220 5.29 26.36 18.10
C LEU A 220 5.65 26.20 19.57
N THR A 221 4.66 26.40 20.48
CA THR A 221 4.81 25.96 21.87
C THR A 221 4.84 24.42 21.92
N ALA A 222 5.42 23.83 22.97
CA ALA A 222 5.49 22.38 23.14
C ALA A 222 4.10 21.72 23.08
N HIS A 223 3.07 22.36 23.63
CA HIS A 223 1.68 21.88 23.61
C HIS A 223 1.10 21.87 22.18
N GLN A 224 1.27 22.96 21.43
CA GLN A 224 0.81 23.07 20.04
C GLN A 224 1.51 22.05 19.15
N ALA A 225 2.83 21.85 19.33
CA ALA A 225 3.60 20.84 18.59
C ALA A 225 3.08 19.41 18.86
N THR A 226 2.76 19.11 20.13
CA THR A 226 2.20 17.80 20.52
C THR A 226 0.82 17.57 19.90
N THR A 227 -0.10 18.53 20.05
CA THR A 227 -1.46 18.44 19.49
C THR A 227 -1.45 18.25 17.99
N ARG A 228 -0.61 19.01 17.26
CA ARG A 228 -0.43 18.87 15.82
C ARG A 228 0.12 17.48 15.45
N SER A 229 1.16 17.02 16.12
CA SER A 229 1.77 15.71 15.88
C SER A 229 0.79 14.56 16.13
N GLU A 230 -0.06 14.66 17.15
CA GLU A 230 -1.12 13.68 17.41
C GLU A 230 -2.19 13.69 16.32
N GLY A 231 -2.64 14.87 15.88
CA GLY A 231 -3.60 15.00 14.77
C GLY A 231 -3.08 14.36 13.49
N LEU A 232 -1.82 14.63 13.13
CA LEU A 232 -1.18 14.04 11.94
C LEU A 232 -1.03 12.52 12.06
N ARG A 233 -0.66 11.98 13.22
CA ARG A 233 -0.56 10.52 13.45
C ARG A 233 -1.91 9.83 13.34
N ARG A 234 -3.00 10.43 13.86
CA ARG A 234 -4.36 9.91 13.72
C ARG A 234 -4.80 9.92 12.25
N LEU A 235 -4.51 10.99 11.52
CA LEU A 235 -4.81 11.09 10.10
C LEU A 235 -4.01 10.05 9.30
N ASP A 236 -2.71 9.87 9.55
CA ASP A 236 -1.90 8.82 8.91
C ASP A 236 -2.49 7.42 9.14
N ALA A 237 -2.87 7.11 10.38
CA ALA A 237 -3.49 5.83 10.70
C ALA A 237 -4.81 5.61 9.95
N ALA A 238 -5.66 6.63 9.83
CA ALA A 238 -6.91 6.55 9.08
C ALA A 238 -6.67 6.41 7.57
N VAL A 239 -5.69 7.13 7.03
CA VAL A 239 -5.25 7.03 5.62
C VAL A 239 -4.78 5.62 5.28
N ARG A 240 -3.90 5.04 6.08
CA ARG A 240 -3.42 3.67 5.88
C ARG A 240 -4.56 2.65 5.90
N ARG A 241 -5.49 2.75 6.87
CA ARG A 241 -6.68 1.89 6.96
C ARG A 241 -7.58 2.03 5.75
N ALA A 242 -7.79 3.26 5.26
CA ALA A 242 -8.60 3.52 4.08
C ALA A 242 -7.96 2.92 2.81
N LEU A 243 -6.63 3.03 2.65
CA LEU A 243 -5.90 2.41 1.55
C LEU A 243 -6.02 0.88 1.58
N VAL A 244 -5.77 0.26 2.75
CA VAL A 244 -5.88 -1.20 2.90
C VAL A 244 -7.30 -1.69 2.59
N ALA A 245 -8.33 -1.02 3.12
CA ALA A 245 -9.73 -1.35 2.88
C ALA A 245 -10.12 -1.19 1.39
N ALA A 246 -9.67 -0.13 0.73
CA ALA A 246 -9.97 0.11 -0.68
C ALA A 246 -9.31 -0.94 -1.59
N HIS A 247 -8.06 -1.33 -1.30
CA HIS A 247 -7.35 -2.37 -2.08
C HIS A 247 -7.87 -3.78 -1.81
N GLY A 248 -8.58 -4.00 -0.70
CA GLY A 248 -9.26 -5.25 -0.40
C GLY A 248 -10.70 -5.35 -0.92
N ALA A 249 -11.22 -4.32 -1.58
CA ALA A 249 -12.65 -4.23 -1.93
C ALA A 249 -13.03 -4.90 -3.27
N ILE A 250 -12.09 -5.50 -3.99
CA ILE A 250 -12.41 -6.26 -5.21
C ILE A 250 -13.00 -7.63 -4.85
N ASP A 251 -14.00 -8.06 -5.58
CA ASP A 251 -14.57 -9.40 -5.44
C ASP A 251 -13.65 -10.44 -6.10
N LEU A 252 -13.14 -11.36 -5.29
CA LEU A 252 -12.29 -12.48 -5.73
C LEU A 252 -13.06 -13.82 -5.74
N SER A 253 -14.35 -13.82 -5.41
CA SER A 253 -15.16 -15.04 -5.28
C SER A 253 -15.68 -15.59 -6.62
N ASP A 254 -15.71 -14.78 -7.68
CA ASP A 254 -16.26 -15.18 -8.99
C ASP A 254 -15.26 -15.99 -9.86
N ARG A 255 -14.47 -16.84 -9.24
CA ARG A 255 -13.66 -17.82 -9.95
C ARG A 255 -14.50 -19.06 -10.19
N GLY A 256 -15.14 -19.07 -11.36
CA GLY A 256 -15.69 -20.31 -11.90
C GLY A 256 -14.61 -21.39 -11.81
N VAL A 257 -14.87 -22.40 -11.01
CA VAL A 257 -14.16 -23.68 -11.06
C VAL A 257 -14.19 -24.10 -12.52
N PRO A 258 -13.05 -24.23 -13.24
CA PRO A 258 -13.08 -24.81 -14.57
C PRO A 258 -13.68 -26.20 -14.41
N GLY A 259 -14.82 -26.41 -15.04
CA GLY A 259 -15.56 -27.66 -15.02
C GLY A 259 -14.63 -28.84 -15.30
N ARG A 260 -14.87 -29.89 -14.54
CA ARG A 260 -14.25 -31.20 -14.74
C ARG A 260 -14.49 -31.70 -16.16
#